data_ccd1619789e0d67c36b916d42c036c7f
#
_entry.id   ccd1619789e0d67c36b916d42c036c7f
#
_cell.length_a   1.000
_cell.length_b   1.000
_cell.length_c   1.000
_cell.angle_alpha   90.00
_cell.angle_beta   90.00
_cell.angle_gamma   90.00
#
_symmetry.space_group_name_H-M   'P 1'
#
loop_
_entity.id
_entity.type
_entity.pdbx_description
1 polymer ?
#
loop_
_entity_poly.entity_id
_entity_poly.type
_entity_poly.pdbx_seq_one_letter_code
_entity_poly.pdbx_strand_id
1 'polypeptide(L)'
;MTNDPDGLIDWKAFGETRNLLGAGFVRILGYFLEDGTKSVAAIEEAMRLKDSAKLVMPAHTLKGEAWQFGANRLALLAEEIEVAARHYVEIQIDPSELLEKVVHLRPTFEATVSALEAETSPLVERRPVAAAQRNALGGMRLG
;
A
#
# COMPACT_ATOMS: atom_id res chain seq x y z
N MET A 1 -6.47 -8.46 16.39
CA MET A 1 -5.98 -8.56 15.90
C MET A 1 -5.72 -8.79 15.00
N THR A 2 -5.97 -8.67 14.63
CA THR A 2 -5.49 -9.20 13.74
C THR A 2 -4.26 -9.18 13.38
N ASN A 3 -3.72 -9.98 13.12
CA ASN A 3 -2.47 -10.15 12.99
C ASN A 3 -2.07 -10.52 11.64
N ASP A 4 -1.05 -9.91 11.14
CA ASP A 4 -0.41 -10.23 9.87
C ASP A 4 1.03 -10.62 10.21
N PRO A 5 1.31 -11.92 10.26
CA PRO A 5 2.65 -12.36 10.66
C PRO A 5 3.73 -11.88 9.71
N ASP A 6 3.36 -11.53 8.48
CA ASP A 6 4.34 -11.03 7.51
C ASP A 6 4.50 -9.53 7.55
N GLY A 7 3.70 -8.84 8.35
CA GLY A 7 3.75 -7.39 8.41
C GLY A 7 3.26 -6.68 7.17
N LEU A 8 2.43 -7.35 6.38
CA LEU A 8 1.92 -6.77 5.14
C LEU A 8 0.97 -5.61 5.43
N ILE A 9 -0.01 -5.82 6.32
CA ILE A 9 -1.01 -4.82 6.67
C ILE A 9 -1.03 -4.63 8.18
N ASP A 10 -1.00 -3.39 8.61
CA ASP A 10 -1.28 -3.03 9.99
C ASP A 10 -2.78 -2.83 10.11
N TRP A 11 -3.48 -3.86 10.56
CA TRP A 11 -4.94 -3.84 10.58
C TRP A 11 -5.51 -2.83 11.57
N LYS A 12 -4.75 -2.48 12.59
CA LYS A 12 -5.18 -1.43 13.49
C LYS A 12 -5.20 -0.08 12.78
N ALA A 13 -4.11 0.24 12.08
CA ALA A 13 -4.04 1.48 11.30
C ALA A 13 -5.10 1.50 10.20
N PHE A 14 -5.31 0.36 9.54
CA PHE A 14 -6.35 0.24 8.53
C PHE A 14 -7.72 0.57 9.11
N GLY A 15 -8.02 0.00 10.28
CA GLY A 15 -9.31 0.25 10.93
C GLY A 15 -9.50 1.70 11.35
N GLU A 16 -8.42 2.34 11.80
CA GLU A 16 -8.49 3.74 12.18
C GLU A 16 -8.80 4.62 10.97
N THR A 17 -8.17 4.34 9.83
CA THR A 17 -8.45 5.08 8.60
C THR A 17 -9.87 4.84 8.14
N ARG A 18 -10.35 3.59 8.23
CA ARG A 18 -11.70 3.26 7.85
C ARG A 18 -12.72 4.05 8.68
N ASN A 19 -12.48 4.12 9.98
CA ASN A 19 -13.35 4.88 10.88
C ASN A 19 -13.29 6.38 10.58
N LEU A 20 -12.10 6.88 10.33
CA LEU A 20 -11.91 8.30 10.06
C LEU A 20 -12.60 8.73 8.77
N LEU A 21 -12.49 7.93 7.73
CA LEU A 21 -13.06 8.28 6.43
C LEU A 21 -14.55 7.98 6.33
N GLY A 22 -15.05 7.08 7.16
CA GLY A 22 -16.48 6.77 7.21
C GLY A 22 -17.03 6.40 5.84
N ALA A 23 -18.07 7.11 5.41
CA ALA A 23 -18.73 6.81 4.14
C ALA A 23 -17.84 6.99 2.93
N GLY A 24 -16.77 7.77 3.06
CA GLY A 24 -15.85 7.98 1.96
C GLY A 24 -14.79 6.91 1.80
N PHE A 25 -14.74 5.96 2.75
CA PHE A 25 -13.65 4.99 2.79
C PHE A 25 -13.50 4.19 1.49
N VAL A 26 -14.62 3.64 0.99
CA VAL A 26 -14.56 2.78 -0.20
C VAL A 26 -14.05 3.55 -1.41
N ARG A 27 -14.48 4.80 -1.56
CA ARG A 27 -14.04 5.62 -2.68
C ARG A 27 -12.56 5.94 -2.59
N ILE A 28 -12.10 6.32 -1.40
CA ILE A 28 -10.69 6.68 -1.20
C ILE A 28 -9.80 5.45 -1.37
N LEU A 29 -10.24 4.30 -0.86
CA LEU A 29 -9.52 3.06 -1.08
C LEU A 29 -9.43 2.75 -2.57
N GLY A 30 -10.53 2.96 -3.31
CA GLY A 30 -10.52 2.75 -4.76
C GLY A 30 -9.48 3.61 -5.46
N TYR A 31 -9.35 4.87 -5.03
CA TYR A 31 -8.32 5.75 -5.59
C TYR A 31 -6.93 5.20 -5.30
N PHE A 32 -6.69 4.71 -4.10
CA PHE A 32 -5.39 4.13 -3.78
C PHE A 32 -5.07 2.94 -4.67
N LEU A 33 -6.04 2.04 -4.87
CA LEU A 33 -5.81 0.86 -5.70
C LEU A 33 -5.52 1.26 -7.14
N GLU A 34 -6.24 2.24 -7.65
CA GLU A 34 -6.06 2.71 -9.02
C GLU A 34 -4.73 3.45 -9.17
N ASP A 35 -4.46 4.38 -8.26
CA ASP A 35 -3.24 5.17 -8.30
C ASP A 35 -2.01 4.30 -8.05
N GLY A 36 -2.15 3.31 -7.16
CA GLY A 36 -1.06 2.40 -6.87
C GLY A 36 -0.66 1.59 -8.10
N THR A 37 -1.65 1.12 -8.85
CA THR A 37 -1.39 0.40 -10.09
C THR A 37 -0.56 1.27 -11.04
N LYS A 38 -0.93 2.53 -11.17
CA LYS A 38 -0.20 3.47 -12.04
C LYS A 38 1.20 3.74 -11.50
N SER A 39 1.33 3.91 -10.18
CA SER A 39 2.63 4.19 -9.58
C SER A 39 3.59 3.04 -9.76
N VAL A 40 3.13 1.80 -9.55
CA VAL A 40 3.97 0.62 -9.75
C VAL A 40 4.45 0.55 -11.20
N ALA A 41 3.52 0.75 -12.15
CA ALA A 41 3.89 0.73 -13.57
C ALA A 41 4.89 1.82 -13.91
N ALA A 42 4.72 3.01 -13.34
CA ALA A 42 5.64 4.13 -13.59
C ALA A 42 7.02 3.84 -13.04
N ILE A 43 7.09 3.21 -11.86
CA ILE A 43 8.36 2.85 -11.25
C ILE A 43 9.08 1.81 -12.12
N GLU A 44 8.34 0.80 -12.59
CA GLU A 44 8.92 -0.22 -13.46
C GLU A 44 9.43 0.39 -14.75
N GLU A 45 8.69 1.31 -15.32
CA GLU A 45 9.11 1.97 -16.55
C GLU A 45 10.35 2.83 -16.33
N ALA A 46 10.40 3.56 -15.21
CA ALA A 46 11.58 4.37 -14.89
C ALA A 46 12.82 3.50 -14.75
N MET A 47 12.68 2.31 -14.17
CA MET A 47 13.80 1.36 -14.08
C MET A 47 14.23 0.90 -15.47
N ARG A 48 13.26 0.59 -16.33
CA ARG A 48 13.58 0.16 -17.68
C ARG A 48 14.34 1.24 -18.44
N LEU A 49 13.99 2.50 -18.20
CA LEU A 49 14.64 3.64 -18.82
C LEU A 49 15.93 4.06 -18.10
N LYS A 50 16.22 3.44 -16.96
CA LYS A 50 17.37 3.78 -16.12
C LYS A 50 17.37 5.25 -15.72
N ASP A 51 16.20 5.75 -15.37
CA ASP A 51 15.99 7.16 -15.07
C ASP A 51 15.67 7.33 -13.58
N SER A 52 16.69 7.69 -12.80
CA SER A 52 16.53 7.83 -11.35
C SER A 52 15.51 8.90 -10.99
N ALA A 53 15.48 10.00 -11.73
CA ALA A 53 14.57 11.10 -11.41
C ALA A 53 13.12 10.68 -11.55
N LYS A 54 12.82 9.86 -12.54
CA LYS A 54 11.45 9.43 -12.78
C LYS A 54 10.93 8.43 -11.77
N LEU A 55 11.81 7.88 -10.92
CA LEU A 55 11.39 7.00 -9.84
C LEU A 55 10.81 7.77 -8.66
N VAL A 56 11.22 9.02 -8.47
CA VAL A 56 11.00 9.71 -7.20
C VAL A 56 9.51 9.93 -6.90
N MET A 57 8.80 10.58 -7.82
CA MET A 57 7.41 10.94 -7.52
C MET A 57 6.46 9.76 -7.42
N PRO A 58 6.52 8.76 -8.31
CA PRO A 58 5.59 7.62 -8.13
C PRO A 58 5.90 6.85 -6.84
N ALA A 59 7.17 6.74 -6.44
CA ALA A 59 7.49 6.08 -5.17
C ALA A 59 7.00 6.90 -3.99
N HIS A 60 7.14 8.21 -4.05
CA HIS A 60 6.66 9.11 -2.99
C HIS A 60 5.14 9.00 -2.83
N THR A 61 4.41 9.06 -3.94
CA THR A 61 2.95 8.98 -3.92
C THR A 61 2.49 7.62 -3.37
N LEU A 62 3.09 6.56 -3.85
CA LEU A 62 2.74 5.21 -3.41
C LEU A 62 2.99 5.05 -1.91
N LYS A 63 4.12 5.57 -1.42
CA LYS A 63 4.46 5.51 -0.01
C LYS A 63 3.37 6.17 0.86
N GLY A 64 2.98 7.38 0.49
CA GLY A 64 2.00 8.12 1.27
C GLY A 64 0.66 7.43 1.32
N GLU A 65 0.19 6.94 0.18
CA GLU A 65 -1.08 6.25 0.11
C GLU A 65 -1.05 4.92 0.85
N ALA A 66 0.06 4.20 0.73
CA ALA A 66 0.18 2.91 1.42
C ALA A 66 0.16 3.11 2.93
N TRP A 67 0.86 4.13 3.44
CA TRP A 67 0.84 4.42 4.87
C TRP A 67 -0.59 4.71 5.36
N GLN A 68 -1.37 5.41 4.55
CA GLN A 68 -2.72 5.79 4.94
C GLN A 68 -3.59 4.56 5.25
N PHE A 69 -3.39 3.48 4.51
CA PHE A 69 -4.21 2.28 4.67
C PHE A 69 -3.51 1.19 5.49
N GLY A 70 -2.41 1.52 6.14
CA GLY A 70 -1.70 0.55 6.95
C GLY A 70 -0.94 -0.49 6.16
N ALA A 71 -0.72 -0.25 4.87
CA ALA A 71 0.01 -1.17 4.01
C ALA A 71 1.51 -0.99 4.24
N ASN A 72 1.97 -1.42 5.41
CA ASN A 72 3.28 -1.07 5.92
C ASN A 72 4.42 -1.62 5.07
N ARG A 73 4.32 -2.87 4.63
CA ARG A 73 5.41 -3.43 3.84
C ARG A 73 5.56 -2.70 2.52
N LEU A 74 4.44 -2.43 1.85
CA LEU A 74 4.46 -1.68 0.60
C LEU A 74 5.00 -0.27 0.83
N ALA A 75 4.57 0.38 1.91
CA ALA A 75 5.01 1.73 2.23
C ALA A 75 6.51 1.79 2.46
N LEU A 76 7.04 0.83 3.22
CA LEU A 76 8.48 0.79 3.48
C LEU A 76 9.29 0.54 2.22
N LEU A 77 8.80 -0.36 1.37
CA LEU A 77 9.49 -0.64 0.11
C LEU A 77 9.49 0.59 -0.80
N ALA A 78 8.35 1.27 -0.89
CA ALA A 78 8.26 2.50 -1.67
C ALA A 78 9.17 3.58 -1.11
N GLU A 79 9.27 3.68 0.21
CA GLU A 79 10.15 4.65 0.85
C GLU A 79 11.61 4.35 0.53
N GLU A 80 12.00 3.09 0.58
CA GLU A 80 13.39 2.72 0.24
C GLU A 80 13.72 3.08 -1.19
N ILE A 81 12.77 2.85 -2.10
CA ILE A 81 12.96 3.21 -3.51
C ILE A 81 13.08 4.72 -3.64
N GLU A 82 12.21 5.46 -2.98
CA GLU A 82 12.23 6.93 -3.07
C GLU A 82 13.55 7.50 -2.54
N VAL A 83 13.97 7.07 -1.35
CA VAL A 83 15.17 7.59 -0.72
C VAL A 83 16.39 7.31 -1.59
N ALA A 84 16.51 6.08 -2.08
CA ALA A 84 17.64 5.72 -2.92
C ALA A 84 17.62 6.49 -4.25
N ALA A 85 16.44 6.64 -4.85
CA ALA A 85 16.33 7.35 -6.11
C ALA A 85 16.74 8.82 -5.96
N ARG A 86 16.31 9.47 -4.88
CA ARG A 86 16.72 10.85 -4.62
C ARG A 86 18.24 10.97 -4.50
N HIS A 87 18.85 10.00 -3.84
CA HIS A 87 20.30 9.99 -3.70
C HIS A 87 20.98 9.82 -5.06
N TYR A 88 20.49 8.92 -5.89
CA TYR A 88 21.06 8.68 -7.21
C TYR A 88 20.93 9.90 -8.12
N VAL A 89 19.82 10.64 -8.00
CA VAL A 89 19.65 11.89 -8.71
C VAL A 89 20.74 12.87 -8.28
N GLU A 90 20.98 12.96 -6.98
CA GLU A 90 21.94 13.89 -6.41
C GLU A 90 23.34 13.61 -6.90
N ILE A 91 23.74 12.35 -6.97
CA ILE A 91 25.08 11.98 -7.40
C ILE A 91 25.13 11.59 -8.88
N GLN A 92 24.02 11.75 -9.58
CA GLN A 92 23.94 11.63 -11.04
C GLN A 92 24.32 10.24 -11.55
N ILE A 93 23.75 9.21 -10.93
CA ILE A 93 23.93 7.83 -11.40
C ILE A 93 22.58 7.23 -11.73
N ASP A 94 22.61 6.13 -12.49
CA ASP A 94 21.39 5.44 -12.83
C ASP A 94 20.94 4.56 -11.66
N PRO A 95 19.69 4.06 -11.69
CA PRO A 95 19.13 3.35 -10.54
C PRO A 95 19.35 1.84 -10.57
N SER A 96 20.37 1.35 -11.25
CA SER A 96 20.53 -0.10 -11.44
C SER A 96 20.57 -0.87 -10.12
N GLU A 97 21.10 -0.26 -9.06
CA GLU A 97 21.18 -0.94 -7.77
C GLU A 97 19.82 -1.12 -7.10
N LEU A 98 18.79 -0.46 -7.60
CA LEU A 98 17.43 -0.62 -7.08
C LEU A 98 16.67 -1.77 -7.70
N LEU A 99 17.26 -2.47 -8.65
CA LEU A 99 16.53 -3.48 -9.41
C LEU A 99 15.88 -4.52 -8.51
N GLU A 100 16.61 -5.01 -7.51
CA GLU A 100 16.09 -6.04 -6.63
C GLU A 100 14.86 -5.55 -5.88
N LYS A 101 14.91 -4.32 -5.37
CA LYS A 101 13.76 -3.77 -4.66
C LYS A 101 12.57 -3.57 -5.58
N VAL A 102 12.82 -3.09 -6.79
CA VAL A 102 11.73 -2.84 -7.73
C VAL A 102 11.08 -4.15 -8.19
N VAL A 103 11.89 -5.21 -8.32
CA VAL A 103 11.35 -6.52 -8.69
C VAL A 103 10.34 -7.02 -7.64
N HIS A 104 10.55 -6.68 -6.38
CA HIS A 104 9.63 -7.09 -5.31
C HIS A 104 8.40 -6.19 -5.20
N LEU A 105 8.38 -5.06 -5.89
CA LEU A 105 7.33 -4.06 -5.69
C LEU A 105 5.96 -4.57 -6.15
N ARG A 106 5.88 -5.08 -7.39
CA ARG A 106 4.58 -5.53 -7.91
C ARG A 106 4.01 -6.70 -7.11
N PRO A 107 4.78 -7.74 -6.78
CA PRO A 107 4.22 -8.80 -5.93
C PRO A 107 3.74 -8.29 -4.58
N THR A 108 4.48 -7.36 -3.98
CA THR A 108 4.08 -6.78 -2.69
C THR A 108 2.78 -5.97 -2.85
N PHE A 109 2.68 -5.20 -3.92
CA PHE A 109 1.49 -4.43 -4.19
C PHE A 109 0.28 -5.34 -4.41
N GLU A 110 0.46 -6.40 -5.21
CA GLU A 110 -0.64 -7.31 -5.51
C GLU A 110 -1.09 -8.06 -4.26
N ALA A 111 -0.16 -8.47 -3.41
CA ALA A 111 -0.52 -9.10 -2.14
C ALA A 111 -1.29 -8.13 -1.24
N THR A 112 -0.87 -6.86 -1.24
CA THR A 112 -1.55 -5.81 -0.48
C THR A 112 -2.97 -5.62 -0.98
N VAL A 113 -3.14 -5.50 -2.30
CA VAL A 113 -4.46 -5.32 -2.89
C VAL A 113 -5.38 -6.50 -2.55
N SER A 114 -4.86 -7.72 -2.68
CA SER A 114 -5.65 -8.91 -2.35
C SER A 114 -6.11 -8.90 -0.90
N ALA A 115 -5.21 -8.53 0.02
CA ALA A 115 -5.54 -8.49 1.43
C ALA A 115 -6.59 -7.42 1.73
N LEU A 116 -6.45 -6.24 1.13
CA LEU A 116 -7.39 -5.15 1.35
C LEU A 116 -8.75 -5.45 0.74
N GLU A 117 -8.77 -6.04 -0.45
CA GLU A 117 -10.03 -6.38 -1.10
C GLU A 117 -10.76 -7.48 -0.36
N ALA A 118 -10.03 -8.46 0.16
CA ALA A 118 -10.64 -9.53 0.93
C ALA A 118 -11.33 -8.97 2.18
N GLU A 119 -10.71 -7.98 2.80
CA GLU A 119 -11.27 -7.38 4.00
C GLU A 119 -12.49 -6.53 3.71
N THR A 120 -12.58 -5.94 2.53
CA THR A 120 -13.64 -4.98 2.20
C THR A 120 -14.72 -5.54 1.28
N SER A 121 -14.53 -6.75 0.76
CA SER A 121 -15.48 -7.35 -0.16
C SER A 121 -16.80 -7.63 0.54
N PRO A 122 -17.93 -7.26 -0.07
CA PRO A 122 -19.24 -7.62 0.51
C PRO A 122 -19.54 -9.10 0.46
N LEU A 123 -18.75 -9.85 -0.33
CA LEU A 123 -18.95 -11.29 -0.43
C LEU A 123 -18.20 -12.08 0.64
N VAL A 124 -17.31 -11.41 1.38
CA VAL A 124 -16.57 -12.06 2.45
C VAL A 124 -17.35 -11.93 3.75
N GLU A 125 -17.50 -13.04 4.45
CA GLU A 125 -18.15 -13.02 5.74
C GLU A 125 -17.24 -12.30 6.74
N ARG A 126 -17.77 -11.28 7.39
CA ARG A 126 -16.95 -10.48 8.27
C ARG A 126 -16.88 -11.11 9.64
N ARG A 127 -15.68 -11.22 10.14
CA ARG A 127 -15.47 -11.66 11.50
C ARG A 127 -15.83 -10.55 12.46
N PRO A 128 -16.31 -10.91 13.64
CA PRO A 128 -16.43 -9.91 14.70
C PRO A 128 -15.03 -9.38 14.95
N VAL A 129 -14.98 -8.15 15.03
CA VAL A 129 -13.67 -7.58 15.17
C VAL A 129 -13.36 -7.47 16.60
N ALA A 130 -12.99 -8.40 16.84
CA ALA A 130 -12.58 -8.69 17.87
C ALA A 130 -12.66 -8.03 18.78
N ALA A 131 -13.26 -8.36 18.64
CA ALA A 131 -13.30 -8.10 18.95
C ALA A 131 -12.97 -7.26 19.33
N ALA A 132 -13.17 -6.86 19.55
CA ALA A 132 -12.77 -6.15 19.70
C ALA A 132 -12.67 -5.24 19.08
N GLN A 133 -12.97 -5.03 18.67
CA GLN A 133 -12.85 -4.35 18.00
C GLN A 133 -13.82 -4.14 17.16
N ARG A 134 -14.74 -4.39 17.08
CA ARG A 134 -15.56 -4.34 16.30
C ARG A 134 -16.73 -4.46 16.50
N ASN A 135 -17.17 -4.43 17.03
CA ASN A 135 -17.93 -4.71 17.01
C ASN A 135 -18.59 -4.07 17.14
N ALA A 136 -18.62 -3.50 17.17
CA ALA A 136 -19.09 -3.19 17.07
C ALA A 136 -19.64 -2.90 16.35
N LEU A 137 -19.79 -3.11 15.89
CA LEU A 137 -20.12 -3.25 15.08
C LEU A 137 -20.77 -3.70 14.86
N GLY A 138 -20.87 -4.05 15.10
CA GLY A 138 -21.05 -4.86 14.86
C GLY A 138 -21.76 -5.08 14.75
N GLY A 139 -22.20 -5.06 14.76
CA GLY A 139 -22.61 -5.54 14.41
C GLY A 139 -23.11 -5.48 13.81
N MET A 140 -23.11 -5.18 13.48
CA MET A 140 -23.38 -5.28 12.59
C MET A 140 -23.39 -5.87 11.86
N ARG A 141 -23.40 -6.25 11.84
CA ARG A 141 -23.10 -6.86 11.10
C ARG A 141 -23.76 -7.36 10.35
N LEU A 142 -24.05 -7.47 9.71
CA LEU A 142 -24.30 -8.10 9.01
C LEU A 142 -24.01 -8.72 8.44
N GLY A 143 -23.83 -8.96 8.61
CA GLY A 143 -23.23 -9.60 7.98
C GLY A 143 -23.05 -10.16 7.90
#